data_3dbde376f65d1fdafbee42ac7a9397ba
#
_entry.id   3dbde376f65d1fdafbee42ac7a9397ba
#
_cell.length_a   1.000
_cell.length_b   1.000
_cell.length_c   1.000
_cell.angle_alpha   90.00
_cell.angle_beta   90.00
_cell.angle_gamma   90.00
#
_symmetry.space_group_name_H-M   'P 1'
#
loop_
_entity.id
_entity.type
_entity.pdbx_description
1 polymer ?
#
loop_
_entity_poly.entity_id
_entity_poly.type
_entity_poly.pdbx_seq_one_letter_code
_entity_poly.pdbx_strand_id
1 'polypeptide(L)'
;INTDIDEVKEKYKSNNKIQLVERSKSLKGNCDINLVIADSIKDFEADLFIQTHVTNPLYKLETLKRAIKYYFDNINTYDSLFGVTRIYKRFWYEGAIPVNHQIESEPTTQNLTPYFEENSCFYLFSKNSFLKKNNRIGDKPKLFEIPKEESWDIDEEEDLIILEKLLSI
;
A
#
# COMPACT_ATOMS: atom_id res chain seq x y z
N ILE A 1 -16.17 -3.19 1.14
CA ILE A 1 -15.77 -1.82 1.55
C ILE A 1 -16.07 -1.65 3.02
N ASN A 2 -15.05 -1.45 3.86
CA ASN A 2 -15.19 -1.08 5.26
C ASN A 2 -15.15 0.45 5.36
N THR A 3 -16.30 1.07 5.66
CA THR A 3 -16.43 2.54 5.69
C THR A 3 -17.46 2.97 6.72
N ASP A 4 -17.29 4.17 7.26
CA ASP A 4 -18.25 4.87 8.09
C ASP A 4 -18.89 6.09 7.40
N ILE A 5 -18.54 6.30 6.11
CA ILE A 5 -19.06 7.39 5.28
C ILE A 5 -20.39 6.97 4.67
N ASP A 6 -21.48 7.65 5.04
CA ASP A 6 -22.83 7.26 4.62
C ASP A 6 -23.07 7.43 3.11
N GLU A 7 -22.49 8.44 2.48
CA GLU A 7 -22.54 8.65 1.02
C GLU A 7 -21.94 7.46 0.25
N VAL A 8 -20.85 6.89 0.74
CA VAL A 8 -20.22 5.71 0.16
C VAL A 8 -21.13 4.50 0.31
N LYS A 9 -21.74 4.31 1.50
CA LYS A 9 -22.68 3.21 1.74
C LYS A 9 -23.89 3.31 0.79
N GLU A 10 -24.50 4.48 0.68
CA GLU A 10 -25.63 4.72 -0.22
C GLU A 10 -25.28 4.47 -1.68
N LYS A 11 -24.14 4.95 -2.13
CA LYS A 11 -23.65 4.76 -3.52
C LYS A 11 -23.50 3.29 -3.91
N TYR A 12 -23.06 2.45 -3.00
CA TYR A 12 -22.69 1.07 -3.31
C TYR A 12 -23.65 0.00 -2.77
N LYS A 13 -24.69 0.36 -2.01
CA LYS A 13 -25.62 -0.60 -1.37
C LYS A 13 -26.33 -1.56 -2.33
N SER A 14 -26.55 -1.16 -3.58
CA SER A 14 -27.21 -1.99 -4.60
C SER A 14 -26.25 -2.76 -5.51
N ASN A 15 -24.94 -2.62 -5.31
CA ASN A 15 -23.95 -3.31 -6.13
C ASN A 15 -23.66 -4.70 -5.54
N ASN A 16 -24.12 -5.76 -6.22
CA ASN A 16 -24.01 -7.15 -5.77
C ASN A 16 -22.54 -7.69 -5.73
N LYS A 17 -21.59 -6.96 -6.31
CA LYS A 17 -20.15 -7.29 -6.23
C LYS A 17 -19.46 -6.64 -5.05
N ILE A 18 -20.16 -5.77 -4.32
CA ILE A 18 -19.60 -5.00 -3.21
C ILE A 18 -20.34 -5.41 -1.94
N GLN A 19 -19.58 -5.86 -0.95
CA GLN A 19 -20.07 -6.02 0.41
C GLN A 19 -19.63 -4.84 1.24
N LEU A 20 -20.59 -4.19 1.87
CA LEU A 20 -20.34 -3.11 2.83
C LEU A 20 -20.16 -3.71 4.21
N VAL A 21 -19.07 -3.36 4.86
CA VAL A 21 -18.77 -3.69 6.26
C VAL A 21 -18.90 -2.42 7.07
N GLU A 22 -19.81 -2.41 8.02
CA GLU A 22 -19.95 -1.27 8.91
C GLU A 22 -18.81 -1.25 9.92
N ARG A 23 -18.03 -0.18 9.90
CA ARG A 23 -16.91 -0.01 10.83
C ARG A 23 -17.43 0.18 12.25
N SER A 24 -16.97 -0.65 13.16
CA SER A 24 -17.31 -0.52 14.58
C SER A 24 -16.83 0.83 15.14
N LYS A 25 -17.53 1.34 16.15
CA LYS A 25 -17.18 2.63 16.77
C LYS A 25 -15.76 2.66 17.34
N SER A 26 -15.25 1.52 17.81
CA SER A 26 -13.90 1.37 18.34
C SER A 26 -12.81 1.41 17.28
N LEU A 27 -13.17 1.27 16.00
CA LEU A 27 -12.25 1.29 14.86
C LEU A 27 -12.37 2.57 14.02
N LYS A 28 -13.08 3.57 14.52
CA LYS A 28 -13.18 4.89 13.88
C LYS A 28 -12.03 5.80 14.28
N GLY A 29 -11.70 6.74 13.40
CA GLY A 29 -10.61 7.70 13.61
C GLY A 29 -9.22 7.09 13.45
N ASN A 30 -8.27 7.59 14.21
CA ASN A 30 -6.86 7.18 14.12
C ASN A 30 -6.62 5.88 14.89
N CYS A 31 -6.93 4.74 14.27
CA CYS A 31 -6.67 3.41 14.82
C CYS A 31 -5.70 2.62 13.93
N ASP A 32 -5.10 1.56 14.48
CA ASP A 32 -4.23 0.66 13.71
C ASP A 32 -5.02 0.04 12.55
N ILE A 33 -4.52 0.25 11.34
CA ILE A 33 -5.13 -0.26 10.10
C ILE A 33 -5.29 -1.80 10.13
N ASN A 34 -4.40 -2.51 10.80
CA ASN A 34 -4.49 -3.96 10.91
C ASN A 34 -5.72 -4.41 11.70
N LEU A 35 -6.20 -3.62 12.66
CA LEU A 35 -7.45 -3.91 13.37
C LEU A 35 -8.65 -3.75 12.44
N VAL A 36 -8.64 -2.74 11.57
CA VAL A 36 -9.68 -2.52 10.54
C VAL A 36 -9.68 -3.64 9.53
N ILE A 37 -8.50 -4.10 9.10
CA ILE A 37 -8.35 -5.22 8.18
C ILE A 37 -8.85 -6.51 8.85
N ALA A 38 -8.46 -6.80 10.09
CA ALA A 38 -8.93 -7.97 10.82
C ALA A 38 -10.46 -8.04 10.90
N ASP A 39 -11.10 -6.92 11.25
CA ASP A 39 -12.56 -6.80 11.27
C ASP A 39 -13.18 -7.00 9.87
N SER A 40 -12.53 -6.50 8.84
CA SER A 40 -13.01 -6.59 7.46
C SER A 40 -12.95 -8.01 6.89
N ILE A 41 -11.94 -8.80 7.24
CA ILE A 41 -11.69 -10.13 6.64
C ILE A 41 -12.17 -11.30 7.48
N LYS A 42 -12.61 -11.07 8.73
CA LYS A 42 -12.94 -12.14 9.70
C LYS A 42 -13.95 -13.15 9.17
N ASP A 43 -14.98 -12.66 8.46
CA ASP A 43 -16.12 -13.43 7.97
C ASP A 43 -15.96 -13.87 6.50
N PHE A 44 -14.78 -13.66 5.92
CA PHE A 44 -14.49 -14.02 4.53
C PHE A 44 -13.44 -15.11 4.43
N GLU A 45 -13.64 -16.02 3.48
CA GLU A 45 -12.64 -16.99 3.05
C GLU A 45 -12.21 -16.65 1.61
N ALA A 46 -10.89 -16.53 1.41
CA ALA A 46 -10.30 -16.29 0.10
C ALA A 46 -8.85 -16.78 0.10
N ASP A 47 -8.36 -17.14 -1.08
CA ASP A 47 -6.95 -17.54 -1.28
C ASP A 47 -6.01 -16.34 -1.15
N LEU A 48 -6.51 -15.15 -1.46
CA LEU A 48 -5.75 -13.89 -1.44
C LEU A 48 -6.65 -12.74 -1.01
N PHE A 49 -6.18 -11.94 -0.08
CA PHE A 49 -6.70 -10.61 0.24
C PHE A 49 -5.84 -9.55 -0.39
N ILE A 50 -6.48 -8.54 -0.94
CA ILE A 50 -5.84 -7.35 -1.51
C ILE A 50 -6.40 -6.14 -0.81
N GLN A 51 -5.57 -5.44 -0.06
CA GLN A 51 -5.92 -4.15 0.50
C GLN A 51 -5.33 -3.06 -0.38
N THR A 52 -6.16 -2.10 -0.78
CA THR A 52 -5.77 -0.90 -1.54
C THR A 52 -6.14 0.35 -0.78
N HIS A 53 -5.51 1.47 -1.10
CA HIS A 53 -5.86 2.78 -0.57
C HIS A 53 -6.54 3.61 -1.64
N VAL A 54 -7.56 4.36 -1.25
CA VAL A 54 -8.28 5.28 -2.15
C VAL A 54 -7.46 6.50 -2.54
N THR A 55 -6.44 6.78 -1.74
CA THR A 55 -5.50 7.90 -1.93
C THR A 55 -4.43 7.64 -2.99
N ASN A 56 -4.35 6.40 -3.53
CA ASN A 56 -3.43 6.04 -4.61
C ASN A 56 -4.18 5.82 -5.94
N PRO A 57 -4.68 6.86 -6.62
CA PRO A 57 -5.59 6.70 -7.76
C PRO A 57 -4.90 6.36 -9.08
N LEU A 58 -3.56 6.48 -9.17
CA LEU A 58 -2.83 6.36 -10.43
C LEU A 58 -2.25 4.98 -10.72
N TYR A 59 -2.26 4.03 -9.77
CA TYR A 59 -1.71 2.71 -10.10
C TYR A 59 -2.60 1.96 -11.09
N LYS A 60 -1.96 1.27 -12.03
CA LYS A 60 -2.64 0.63 -13.15
C LYS A 60 -3.10 -0.78 -12.79
N LEU A 61 -4.22 -1.18 -13.35
CA LEU A 61 -4.73 -2.55 -13.22
C LEU A 61 -3.70 -3.59 -13.69
N GLU A 62 -2.92 -3.28 -14.71
CA GLU A 62 -1.89 -4.19 -15.22
C GLU A 62 -0.76 -4.39 -14.21
N THR A 63 -0.39 -3.37 -13.44
CA THR A 63 0.58 -3.46 -12.36
C THR A 63 0.06 -4.36 -11.24
N LEU A 64 -1.21 -4.20 -10.84
CA LEU A 64 -1.86 -5.07 -9.86
C LEU A 64 -1.93 -6.52 -10.35
N LYS A 65 -2.31 -6.76 -11.60
CA LYS A 65 -2.34 -8.13 -12.19
C LYS A 65 -0.96 -8.79 -12.16
N ARG A 66 0.11 -8.05 -12.47
CA ARG A 66 1.49 -8.55 -12.37
C ARG A 66 1.86 -8.91 -10.93
N ALA A 67 1.46 -8.08 -9.96
CA ALA A 67 1.70 -8.35 -8.54
C ALA A 67 0.97 -9.61 -8.07
N ILE A 68 -0.31 -9.79 -8.44
CA ILE A 68 -1.10 -10.98 -8.12
C ILE A 68 -0.46 -12.24 -8.72
N LYS A 69 -0.10 -12.18 -10.00
CA LYS A 69 0.58 -13.30 -10.66
C LYS A 69 1.89 -13.64 -9.96
N TYR A 70 2.71 -12.63 -9.65
CA TYR A 70 3.98 -12.82 -8.95
C TYR A 70 3.78 -13.46 -7.58
N TYR A 71 2.76 -13.03 -6.83
CA TYR A 71 2.44 -13.60 -5.53
C TYR A 71 2.16 -15.10 -5.62
N PHE A 72 1.27 -15.53 -6.52
CA PHE A 72 0.92 -16.95 -6.69
C PHE A 72 2.09 -17.78 -7.23
N ASP A 73 2.87 -17.25 -8.18
CA ASP A 73 4.06 -17.94 -8.70
C ASP A 73 5.14 -18.18 -7.62
N ASN A 74 5.11 -17.40 -6.53
CA ASN A 74 6.14 -17.42 -5.48
C ASN A 74 5.57 -17.67 -4.07
N ILE A 75 4.38 -18.20 -3.95
CA ILE A 75 3.66 -18.39 -2.68
C ILE A 75 4.41 -19.27 -1.66
N ASN A 76 5.31 -20.14 -2.11
CA ASN A 76 6.15 -20.96 -1.25
C ASN A 76 7.37 -20.18 -0.68
N THR A 77 7.69 -19.03 -1.25
CA THR A 77 8.84 -18.20 -0.86
C THR A 77 8.42 -17.00 -0.02
N TYR A 78 7.33 -16.35 -0.43
CA TYR A 78 6.81 -15.14 0.20
C TYR A 78 5.39 -15.36 0.71
N ASP A 79 5.10 -14.84 1.89
CA ASP A 79 3.79 -14.96 2.54
C ASP A 79 2.95 -13.67 2.43
N SER A 80 3.56 -12.60 1.97
CA SER A 80 2.93 -11.32 1.67
C SER A 80 3.70 -10.54 0.62
N LEU A 81 3.06 -9.55 0.01
CA LEU A 81 3.66 -8.68 -1.00
C LEU A 81 3.06 -7.28 -0.87
N PHE A 82 3.86 -6.24 -0.99
CA PHE A 82 3.36 -4.86 -1.00
C PHE A 82 4.11 -3.96 -1.96
N GLY A 83 3.42 -2.90 -2.40
CA GLY A 83 3.95 -1.93 -3.35
C GLY A 83 5.04 -1.04 -2.74
N VAL A 84 6.13 -0.86 -3.48
CA VAL A 84 7.22 0.03 -3.12
C VAL A 84 7.70 0.85 -4.30
N THR A 85 8.21 2.03 -4.01
CA THR A 85 8.90 2.89 -4.98
C THR A 85 10.39 2.88 -4.71
N ARG A 86 11.20 2.60 -5.73
CA ARG A 86 12.66 2.65 -5.63
C ARG A 86 13.14 4.11 -5.62
N ILE A 87 13.94 4.49 -4.62
CA ILE A 87 14.43 5.84 -4.42
C ILE A 87 15.96 5.88 -4.43
N TYR A 88 16.51 6.78 -5.22
CA TYR A 88 17.95 7.12 -5.26
C TYR A 88 18.14 8.55 -4.77
N LYS A 89 18.05 8.73 -3.45
CA LYS A 89 18.23 10.02 -2.78
C LYS A 89 19.21 9.87 -1.62
N ARG A 90 19.88 10.99 -1.23
CA ARG A 90 20.65 11.05 0.01
C ARG A 90 19.71 11.38 1.16
N PHE A 91 19.76 10.57 2.18
CA PHE A 91 18.98 10.74 3.40
C PHE A 91 19.89 11.17 4.55
N TRP A 92 19.35 11.97 5.45
CA TRP A 92 20.02 12.49 6.61
C TRP A 92 19.15 12.33 7.84
N TYR A 93 19.76 11.97 8.96
CA TYR A 93 19.11 12.15 10.26
C TYR A 93 19.20 13.63 10.67
N GLU A 94 18.34 14.02 11.63
CA GLU A 94 18.48 15.30 12.32
C GLU A 94 19.89 15.44 12.89
N GLY A 95 20.46 16.66 12.83
CA GLY A 95 21.85 16.91 13.22
C GLY A 95 22.89 16.64 12.13
N ALA A 96 22.47 16.57 10.86
CA ALA A 96 23.33 16.40 9.69
C ALA A 96 24.16 15.10 9.67
N ILE A 97 23.58 14.01 10.17
CA ILE A 97 24.20 12.67 10.14
C ILE A 97 23.75 11.95 8.87
N PRO A 98 24.65 11.55 7.94
CA PRO A 98 24.25 10.86 6.70
C PRO A 98 23.73 9.45 6.99
N VAL A 99 22.68 9.03 6.26
CA VAL A 99 22.05 7.71 6.40
C VAL A 99 22.63 6.70 5.42
N ASN A 100 22.76 7.06 4.15
CA ASN A 100 23.07 6.15 3.06
C ASN A 100 24.21 6.60 2.15
N HIS A 101 25.04 7.50 2.61
CA HIS A 101 26.21 7.99 1.87
C HIS A 101 27.31 8.43 2.84
N GLN A 102 28.52 8.64 2.31
CA GLN A 102 29.66 9.17 3.05
C GLN A 102 29.91 10.61 2.58
N ILE A 103 30.25 11.49 3.50
CA ILE A 103 30.49 12.90 3.19
C ILE A 103 31.79 13.06 2.37
N GLU A 104 32.79 12.24 2.69
CA GLU A 104 34.13 12.29 2.08
C GLU A 104 34.17 11.74 0.65
N SER A 105 33.19 10.90 0.29
CA SER A 105 33.06 10.34 -1.05
C SER A 105 31.63 10.47 -1.51
N GLU A 106 31.34 11.54 -2.24
CA GLU A 106 29.98 11.79 -2.77
C GLU A 106 29.75 11.04 -4.09
N PRO A 107 29.29 9.77 -4.08
CA PRO A 107 28.90 9.09 -5.30
C PRO A 107 27.74 9.83 -5.94
N THR A 108 27.64 9.77 -7.26
CA THR A 108 26.46 10.27 -7.95
C THR A 108 25.21 9.55 -7.40
N THR A 109 24.09 10.25 -7.34
CA THR A 109 22.83 9.66 -6.79
C THR A 109 22.46 8.33 -7.44
N GLN A 110 22.81 8.14 -8.71
CA GLN A 110 22.58 6.90 -9.45
C GLN A 110 23.40 5.71 -8.93
N ASN A 111 24.52 5.97 -8.25
CA ASN A 111 25.40 4.93 -7.70
C ASN A 111 25.14 4.66 -6.21
N LEU A 112 24.15 5.31 -5.61
CA LEU A 112 23.74 5.04 -4.24
C LEU A 112 23.02 3.67 -4.17
N THR A 113 23.16 3.01 -3.02
CA THR A 113 22.27 1.90 -2.69
C THR A 113 20.83 2.43 -2.59
N PRO A 114 19.90 1.87 -3.36
CA PRO A 114 18.52 2.37 -3.34
C PRO A 114 17.83 2.07 -2.01
N TYR A 115 16.98 2.97 -1.60
CA TYR A 115 15.94 2.71 -0.60
C TYR A 115 14.62 2.41 -1.29
N PHE A 116 13.74 1.76 -0.56
CA PHE A 116 12.41 1.44 -1.04
C PHE A 116 11.39 2.13 -0.11
N GLU A 117 10.63 3.03 -0.68
CA GLU A 117 9.51 3.70 -0.02
C GLU A 117 8.28 2.79 -0.10
N GLU A 118 7.64 2.51 1.03
CA GLU A 118 6.33 1.86 1.06
C GLU A 118 5.30 2.87 0.55
N ASN A 119 4.73 2.61 -0.64
CA ASN A 119 3.88 3.57 -1.34
C ASN A 119 2.38 3.36 -1.16
N SER A 120 2.01 2.43 -0.29
CA SER A 120 0.61 2.14 0.08
C SER A 120 -0.35 1.76 -1.05
N CYS A 121 0.07 1.63 -2.31
CA CYS A 121 -0.81 1.33 -3.43
C CYS A 121 -1.61 0.05 -3.22
N PHE A 122 -0.94 -1.03 -2.78
CA PHE A 122 -1.60 -2.29 -2.44
C PHE A 122 -0.75 -3.18 -1.55
N TYR A 123 -1.46 -4.06 -0.82
CA TYR A 123 -0.90 -5.14 -0.01
C TYR A 123 -1.62 -6.43 -0.34
N LEU A 124 -0.87 -7.48 -0.61
CA LEU A 124 -1.34 -8.83 -0.93
C LEU A 124 -0.92 -9.78 0.18
N PHE A 125 -1.87 -10.51 0.75
CA PHE A 125 -1.61 -11.45 1.83
C PHE A 125 -2.69 -12.55 1.90
N SER A 126 -2.37 -13.70 2.46
CA SER A 126 -3.35 -14.72 2.81
C SER A 126 -3.94 -14.47 4.20
N LYS A 127 -5.14 -15.01 4.48
CA LYS A 127 -5.72 -14.95 5.82
C LYS A 127 -4.79 -15.56 6.87
N ASN A 128 -4.15 -16.68 6.54
CA ASN A 128 -3.22 -17.37 7.44
C ASN A 128 -1.98 -16.51 7.75
N SER A 129 -1.38 -15.87 6.75
CA SER A 129 -0.25 -14.97 6.95
C SER A 129 -0.64 -13.79 7.85
N PHE A 130 -1.80 -13.17 7.58
CA PHE A 130 -2.31 -12.07 8.39
C PHE A 130 -2.54 -12.47 9.85
N LEU A 131 -3.26 -13.58 10.09
CA LEU A 131 -3.61 -14.01 11.45
C LEU A 131 -2.39 -14.40 12.29
N LYS A 132 -1.32 -14.88 11.66
CA LYS A 132 -0.08 -15.25 12.33
C LYS A 132 0.61 -14.08 13.02
N LYS A 133 0.52 -12.89 12.44
CA LYS A 133 1.16 -11.66 12.95
C LYS A 133 0.19 -10.54 13.32
N ASN A 134 -1.10 -10.72 13.04
CA ASN A 134 -2.09 -9.63 13.04
C ASN A 134 -1.63 -8.42 12.21
N ASN A 135 -1.02 -8.70 11.04
CA ASN A 135 -0.44 -7.68 10.19
C ASN A 135 -0.55 -8.09 8.72
N ARG A 136 -0.85 -7.10 7.85
CA ARG A 136 -0.88 -7.27 6.39
C ARG A 136 0.50 -7.58 5.78
N ILE A 137 1.58 -7.29 6.52
CA ILE A 137 2.96 -7.64 6.17
C ILE A 137 3.37 -8.84 7.00
N GLY A 138 3.59 -9.98 6.33
CA GLY A 138 3.93 -11.26 6.95
C GLY A 138 5.38 -11.38 7.43
N ASP A 139 5.84 -12.61 7.62
CA ASP A 139 7.21 -12.92 8.06
C ASP A 139 8.22 -12.87 6.90
N LYS A 140 7.75 -13.14 5.68
CA LYS A 140 8.56 -13.20 4.45
C LYS A 140 7.95 -12.30 3.38
N PRO A 141 7.94 -10.98 3.59
CA PRO A 141 7.32 -10.06 2.65
C PRO A 141 8.16 -9.90 1.38
N LYS A 142 7.49 -9.73 0.25
CA LYS A 142 8.09 -9.30 -1.01
C LYS A 142 7.85 -7.82 -1.25
N LEU A 143 8.91 -7.05 -1.43
CA LEU A 143 8.84 -5.70 -1.98
C LEU A 143 8.57 -5.80 -3.49
N PHE A 144 7.44 -5.27 -3.93
CA PHE A 144 7.04 -5.24 -5.34
C PHE A 144 7.18 -3.82 -5.88
N GLU A 145 8.13 -3.62 -6.78
CA GLU A 145 8.43 -2.30 -7.31
C GLU A 145 7.34 -1.83 -8.27
N ILE A 146 6.76 -0.68 -7.97
CA ILE A 146 5.75 0.02 -8.78
C ILE A 146 6.43 1.20 -9.48
N PRO A 147 6.09 1.48 -10.75
CA PRO A 147 6.55 2.70 -11.43
C PRO A 147 6.22 3.95 -10.63
N LYS A 148 7.15 4.88 -10.56
CA LYS A 148 6.99 6.10 -9.74
C LYS A 148 5.76 6.91 -10.13
N GLU A 149 5.42 6.96 -11.42
CA GLU A 149 4.24 7.64 -11.95
C GLU A 149 2.90 6.99 -11.53
N GLU A 150 2.95 5.74 -11.05
CA GLU A 150 1.78 5.02 -10.55
C GLU A 150 1.65 5.05 -9.02
N SER A 151 2.67 5.54 -8.31
CA SER A 151 2.77 5.47 -6.85
C SER A 151 2.44 6.77 -6.13
N TRP A 152 1.71 7.67 -6.80
CA TRP A 152 1.28 8.93 -6.19
C TRP A 152 0.26 8.68 -5.08
N ASP A 153 0.50 9.25 -3.92
CA ASP A 153 -0.41 9.23 -2.77
C ASP A 153 -0.95 10.65 -2.53
N ILE A 154 -2.22 10.75 -2.18
CA ILE A 154 -2.88 12.02 -1.85
C ILE A 154 -3.01 12.10 -0.34
N ASP A 155 -2.08 12.76 0.30
CA ASP A 155 -2.06 12.98 1.74
C ASP A 155 -2.55 14.39 2.10
N GLU A 156 -2.30 15.37 1.21
CA GLU A 156 -2.61 16.78 1.42
C GLU A 156 -3.37 17.36 0.22
N GLU A 157 -3.94 18.56 0.39
CA GLU A 157 -4.70 19.24 -0.67
C GLU A 157 -3.83 19.58 -1.89
N GLU A 158 -2.57 19.88 -1.67
CA GLU A 158 -1.58 20.15 -2.71
C GLU A 158 -1.36 18.94 -3.61
N ASP A 159 -1.40 17.72 -3.07
CA ASP A 159 -1.27 16.48 -3.84
C ASP A 159 -2.44 16.32 -4.81
N LEU A 160 -3.66 16.66 -4.37
CA LEU A 160 -4.85 16.63 -5.22
C LEU A 160 -4.72 17.61 -6.40
N ILE A 161 -4.24 18.83 -6.14
CA ILE A 161 -4.01 19.84 -7.19
C ILE A 161 -3.01 19.34 -8.23
N ILE A 162 -1.94 18.70 -7.79
CA ILE A 162 -0.93 18.12 -8.69
C ILE A 162 -1.53 16.98 -9.51
N LEU A 163 -2.30 16.10 -8.85
CA LEU A 163 -2.97 14.99 -9.52
C LEU A 163 -3.95 15.46 -10.60
N GLU A 164 -4.77 16.46 -10.31
CA GLU A 164 -5.70 17.04 -11.30
C GLU A 164 -4.97 17.55 -12.53
N LYS A 165 -3.80 18.17 -12.37
CA LYS A 165 -2.96 18.60 -13.47
C LYS A 165 -2.37 17.44 -14.27
N LEU A 166 -1.97 16.35 -13.60
CA LEU A 166 -1.45 15.16 -14.26
C LEU A 166 -2.53 14.44 -15.08
N LEU A 167 -3.77 14.43 -14.61
CA LEU A 167 -4.91 13.80 -15.29
C LEU A 167 -5.51 14.66 -16.41
N SER A 168 -5.23 15.96 -16.44
CA SER A 168 -5.74 16.89 -17.46
C SER A 168 -4.82 17.05 -18.68
N ILE A 169 -3.72 16.33 -18.74
CA ILE A 169 -2.79 16.23 -19.86
C ILE A 169 -3.14 14.99 -20.71
#